data_526fe77d7f8c9d6a53b4d2063d4c4a6a
#
_entry.id   526fe77d7f8c9d6a53b4d2063d4c4a6a
#
_cell.length_a   1.000
_cell.length_b   1.000
_cell.length_c   1.000
_cell.angle_alpha   90.00
_cell.angle_beta   90.00
_cell.angle_gamma   90.00
#
_symmetry.space_group_name_H-M   'P 1'
#
loop_
_entity.id
_entity.type
_entity.pdbx_description
1 polymer ?
#
loop_
_entity_poly.entity_id
_entity_poly.type
_entity_poly.pdbx_seq_one_letter_code
_entity_poly.pdbx_strand_id
1 'polypeptide(L)'
;MNTRRDFLQLGALAALGASAACRTSPCVGGFAVNGIRIGVQMWSVNDLWKKDPAAAFRRLKALGYDGVQSFAFLAMDHGELEKMLADNGLAIVDMPFYMKTVAPDSINRFLEFCHRFKISFIFEPYTKFATGTEWRRHADELMALAEKFKAYGIRVGYHNHQHELRQHFDGKTPLEYLYDAGLAMELDVGHVKLAGDNPIRWLEKLAGRVPSIHAKPGGGDSIGGEGDANDWKAIFSTAAKSGARWAIVECETRRNTYADVEASMAFLKGMQ
;
A
#
# COMPACT_ATOMS: atom_id res chain seq x y z
N MET A 1 1.25 31.35 -20.71
CA MET A 1 0.20 30.86 -21.62
C MET A 1 0.80 29.84 -22.55
N ASN A 2 0.73 28.55 -22.20
CA ASN A 2 0.98 27.40 -23.13
C ASN A 2 0.68 26.08 -22.39
N THR A 3 -0.55 25.98 -21.83
CA THR A 3 -0.94 24.84 -20.97
C THR A 3 -1.73 23.75 -21.71
N ARG A 4 -2.03 23.92 -23.00
CA ARG A 4 -2.78 22.93 -23.81
C ARG A 4 -1.94 22.11 -24.79
N ARG A 5 -0.73 22.53 -25.14
CA ARG A 5 0.11 21.82 -26.10
C ARG A 5 0.96 20.70 -25.49
N ASP A 6 1.42 20.87 -24.26
CA ASP A 6 2.25 19.86 -23.59
C ASP A 6 1.43 18.64 -23.15
N PHE A 7 0.12 18.79 -22.96
CA PHE A 7 -0.79 17.70 -22.62
C PHE A 7 -1.11 16.77 -23.81
N LEU A 8 -0.93 17.26 -25.06
CA LEU A 8 -1.25 16.50 -26.29
C LEU A 8 -0.08 15.67 -26.82
N GLN A 9 1.16 15.91 -26.37
CA GLN A 9 2.30 15.09 -26.78
C GLN A 9 2.41 13.76 -26.02
N LEU A 10 1.82 13.62 -24.84
CA LEU A 10 1.71 12.35 -24.12
C LEU A 10 0.61 11.42 -24.67
N GLY A 11 -0.33 11.96 -25.45
CA GLY A 11 -1.42 11.18 -26.06
C GLY A 11 -1.00 10.23 -27.16
N ALA A 12 0.21 10.33 -27.70
CA ALA A 12 0.69 9.49 -28.80
C ALA A 12 1.29 8.14 -28.36
N LEU A 13 1.57 7.95 -27.07
CA LEU A 13 2.08 6.68 -26.52
C LEU A 13 0.98 5.75 -26.00
N ALA A 14 -0.26 6.24 -25.89
CA ALA A 14 -1.38 5.48 -25.31
C ALA A 14 -2.19 4.65 -26.33
N ALA A 15 -1.87 4.71 -27.64
CA ALA A 15 -2.69 4.10 -28.68
C ALA A 15 -2.29 2.65 -29.09
N LEU A 16 -1.35 2.01 -28.39
CA LEU A 16 -0.90 0.64 -28.72
C LEU A 16 -1.14 -0.39 -27.61
N GLY A 17 -2.18 -0.24 -26.82
CA GLY A 17 -2.43 -1.12 -25.67
C GLY A 17 -3.88 -1.55 -25.48
N ALA A 18 -4.66 -1.78 -26.52
CA ALA A 18 -5.94 -2.46 -26.40
C ALA A 18 -5.73 -3.98 -26.31
N SER A 19 -6.29 -4.60 -25.25
CA SER A 19 -6.38 -6.04 -25.00
C SER A 19 -5.06 -6.77 -24.67
N ALA A 20 -4.40 -6.42 -23.58
CA ALA A 20 -3.64 -7.41 -22.82
C ALA A 20 -4.46 -7.82 -21.60
N ALA A 21 -5.20 -8.93 -21.72
CA ALA A 21 -5.57 -9.70 -20.53
C ALA A 21 -4.32 -9.79 -19.66
N CYS A 22 -4.45 -9.42 -18.40
CA CYS A 22 -3.38 -9.50 -17.41
C CYS A 22 -2.88 -10.95 -17.35
N ARG A 23 -1.93 -11.28 -18.23
CA ARG A 23 -1.17 -12.52 -18.14
C ARG A 23 -0.28 -12.32 -16.94
N THR A 24 -0.75 -12.83 -15.80
CA THR A 24 0.10 -13.09 -14.64
C THR A 24 1.32 -13.84 -15.13
N SER A 25 2.47 -13.17 -15.16
CA SER A 25 3.73 -13.89 -15.28
C SER A 25 3.73 -14.97 -14.21
N PRO A 26 4.12 -16.21 -14.49
CA PRO A 26 4.21 -17.25 -13.47
C PRO A 26 5.19 -16.76 -12.43
N CYS A 27 4.68 -16.38 -11.27
CA CYS A 27 5.49 -16.05 -10.11
C CYS A 27 6.26 -17.31 -9.74
N VAL A 28 7.57 -17.30 -9.89
CA VAL A 28 8.47 -18.26 -9.23
C VAL A 28 8.07 -18.25 -7.75
N GLY A 29 7.72 -19.43 -7.19
CA GLY A 29 7.00 -19.61 -5.96
C GLY A 29 7.56 -18.82 -4.76
N GLY A 30 6.96 -17.70 -4.49
CA GLY A 30 7.12 -16.94 -3.26
C GLY A 30 6.13 -17.43 -2.19
N PHE A 31 6.39 -17.06 -0.95
CA PHE A 31 5.50 -17.38 0.16
C PHE A 31 4.20 -16.56 0.07
N ALA A 32 3.05 -17.21 0.24
CA ALA A 32 1.74 -16.56 0.22
C ALA A 32 0.79 -17.22 1.22
N VAL A 33 -0.08 -16.43 1.84
CA VAL A 33 -1.17 -16.90 2.70
C VAL A 33 -2.48 -16.66 1.96
N ASN A 34 -3.28 -17.69 1.75
CA ASN A 34 -4.54 -17.64 0.96
C ASN A 34 -4.38 -16.98 -0.43
N GLY A 35 -3.21 -17.16 -1.08
CA GLY A 35 -2.91 -16.54 -2.36
C GLY A 35 -2.51 -15.06 -2.29
N ILE A 36 -2.41 -14.47 -1.10
CA ILE A 36 -1.93 -13.13 -0.85
C ILE A 36 -0.41 -13.17 -0.62
N ARG A 37 0.37 -12.49 -1.45
CA ARG A 37 1.82 -12.36 -1.32
C ARG A 37 2.17 -11.43 -0.16
N ILE A 38 3.35 -11.65 0.43
CA ILE A 38 3.76 -10.89 1.61
C ILE A 38 4.85 -9.89 1.24
N GLY A 39 4.58 -8.63 1.52
CA GLY A 39 5.53 -7.53 1.45
C GLY A 39 5.84 -6.96 2.83
N VAL A 40 6.72 -5.96 2.88
CA VAL A 40 7.07 -5.26 4.10
C VAL A 40 7.17 -3.75 3.87
N GLN A 41 6.62 -2.98 4.81
CA GLN A 41 6.85 -1.54 4.88
C GLN A 41 8.26 -1.28 5.43
N MET A 42 9.08 -0.56 4.65
CA MET A 42 10.51 -0.37 4.98
C MET A 42 10.75 0.46 6.25
N TRP A 43 9.73 1.17 6.73
CA TRP A 43 9.77 1.82 8.04
C TRP A 43 10.05 0.83 9.17
N SER A 44 9.50 -0.39 9.06
CA SER A 44 9.67 -1.46 10.05
C SER A 44 11.12 -1.96 10.21
N VAL A 45 11.98 -1.66 9.23
CA VAL A 45 13.40 -2.05 9.21
C VAL A 45 14.31 -0.83 9.02
N ASN A 46 13.84 0.33 9.44
CA ASN A 46 14.44 1.62 9.16
C ASN A 46 15.90 1.75 9.66
N ASP A 47 16.24 1.10 10.75
CA ASP A 47 17.58 1.07 11.32
C ASP A 47 18.59 0.34 10.41
N LEU A 48 18.17 -0.76 9.77
CA LEU A 48 18.97 -1.50 8.79
C LEU A 48 18.95 -0.82 7.42
N TRP A 49 17.75 -0.47 6.96
CA TRP A 49 17.52 0.13 5.66
C TRP A 49 18.32 1.41 5.43
N LYS A 50 18.39 2.30 6.42
CA LYS A 50 19.14 3.54 6.32
C LYS A 50 20.65 3.36 6.27
N LYS A 51 21.15 2.27 6.85
CA LYS A 51 22.59 1.98 6.92
C LYS A 51 23.10 1.26 5.67
N ASP A 52 22.36 0.25 5.23
CA ASP A 52 22.73 -0.60 4.10
C ASP A 52 21.45 -1.12 3.40
N PRO A 53 20.93 -0.38 2.40
CA PRO A 53 19.74 -0.79 1.65
C PRO A 53 19.87 -2.17 1.01
N ALA A 54 21.04 -2.49 0.46
CA ALA A 54 21.27 -3.78 -0.20
C ALA A 54 21.25 -4.94 0.80
N ALA A 55 21.83 -4.77 1.99
CA ALA A 55 21.75 -5.77 3.06
C ALA A 55 20.31 -5.93 3.56
N ALA A 56 19.55 -4.83 3.67
CA ALA A 56 18.14 -4.89 4.05
C ALA A 56 17.34 -5.76 3.06
N PHE A 57 17.47 -5.53 1.76
CA PHE A 57 16.76 -6.31 0.75
C PHE A 57 17.17 -7.80 0.77
N ARG A 58 18.47 -8.11 0.85
CA ARG A 58 18.94 -9.50 0.99
C ARG A 58 18.33 -10.22 2.20
N ARG A 59 18.32 -9.54 3.35
CA ARG A 59 17.77 -10.12 4.58
C ARG A 59 16.27 -10.31 4.53
N LEU A 60 15.52 -9.35 3.98
CA LEU A 60 14.08 -9.48 3.80
C LEU A 60 13.73 -10.63 2.86
N LYS A 61 14.45 -10.75 1.74
CA LYS A 61 14.26 -11.90 0.84
C LYS A 61 14.56 -13.22 1.49
N ALA A 62 15.62 -13.32 2.28
CA ALA A 62 15.98 -14.54 3.02
C ALA A 62 14.88 -14.95 4.03
N LEU A 63 14.16 -14.00 4.60
CA LEU A 63 12.97 -14.27 5.43
C LEU A 63 11.78 -14.77 4.62
N GLY A 64 11.72 -14.52 3.31
CA GLY A 64 10.62 -14.94 2.43
C GLY A 64 9.67 -13.82 2.02
N TYR A 65 10.03 -12.56 2.26
CA TYR A 65 9.29 -11.43 1.71
C TYR A 65 9.48 -11.36 0.19
N ASP A 66 8.41 -11.02 -0.53
CA ASP A 66 8.40 -10.90 -1.98
C ASP A 66 8.24 -9.45 -2.46
N GLY A 67 7.93 -8.55 -1.57
CA GLY A 67 7.73 -7.15 -1.89
C GLY A 67 8.15 -6.18 -0.80
N VAL A 68 8.35 -4.95 -1.20
CA VAL A 68 8.72 -3.83 -0.33
C VAL A 68 7.87 -2.61 -0.66
N GLN A 69 7.66 -1.75 0.34
CA GLN A 69 6.92 -0.51 0.20
C GLN A 69 7.66 0.62 0.92
N SER A 70 7.89 1.74 0.26
CA SER A 70 8.43 2.95 0.89
C SER A 70 8.29 4.18 0.00
N PHE A 71 7.90 5.30 0.58
CA PHE A 71 7.98 6.60 -0.09
C PHE A 71 9.42 7.02 -0.43
N ALA A 72 10.40 6.58 0.36
CA ALA A 72 11.82 6.94 0.18
C ALA A 72 12.40 6.46 -1.17
N PHE A 73 11.82 5.44 -1.79
CA PHE A 73 12.27 4.93 -3.10
C PHE A 73 12.24 5.99 -4.21
N LEU A 74 11.30 6.94 -4.14
CA LEU A 74 11.19 8.01 -5.13
C LEU A 74 12.42 8.94 -5.17
N ALA A 75 13.16 9.04 -4.06
CA ALA A 75 14.33 9.89 -3.92
C ALA A 75 15.65 9.16 -4.21
N MET A 76 15.63 7.84 -4.39
CA MET A 76 16.80 7.03 -4.70
C MET A 76 17.23 7.16 -6.16
N ASP A 77 18.46 6.73 -6.48
CA ASP A 77 18.80 6.41 -7.86
C ASP A 77 17.99 5.21 -8.33
N HIS A 78 17.20 5.42 -9.37
CA HIS A 78 16.25 4.40 -9.85
C HIS A 78 16.95 3.22 -10.53
N GLY A 79 18.17 3.39 -11.07
CA GLY A 79 18.94 2.30 -11.65
C GLY A 79 19.50 1.38 -10.57
N GLU A 80 20.05 1.96 -9.51
CA GLU A 80 20.54 1.22 -8.34
C GLU A 80 19.39 0.49 -7.63
N LEU A 81 18.27 1.17 -7.45
CA LEU A 81 17.07 0.57 -6.85
C LEU A 81 16.57 -0.63 -7.66
N GLU A 82 16.43 -0.48 -8.97
CA GLU A 82 16.01 -1.56 -9.88
C GLU A 82 16.94 -2.76 -9.81
N LYS A 83 18.26 -2.50 -9.81
CA LYS A 83 19.27 -3.55 -9.64
C LYS A 83 19.13 -4.28 -8.31
N MET A 84 19.01 -3.55 -7.20
CA MET A 84 18.86 -4.15 -5.87
C MET A 84 17.58 -5.01 -5.77
N LEU A 85 16.46 -4.54 -6.35
CA LEU A 85 15.21 -5.29 -6.39
C LEU A 85 15.35 -6.57 -7.23
N ALA A 86 15.95 -6.46 -8.42
CA ALA A 86 16.15 -7.58 -9.34
C ALA A 86 17.09 -8.65 -8.75
N ASP A 87 18.23 -8.25 -8.18
CA ASP A 87 19.21 -9.13 -7.54
C ASP A 87 18.59 -9.95 -6.40
N ASN A 88 17.54 -9.44 -5.76
CA ASN A 88 16.87 -10.10 -4.65
C ASN A 88 15.49 -10.68 -5.02
N GLY A 89 15.02 -10.51 -6.24
CA GLY A 89 13.68 -10.97 -6.65
C GLY A 89 12.56 -10.34 -5.82
N LEU A 90 12.72 -9.05 -5.46
CA LEU A 90 11.72 -8.25 -4.75
C LEU A 90 10.99 -7.33 -5.74
N ALA A 91 9.74 -7.00 -5.44
CA ALA A 91 8.96 -6.00 -6.17
C ALA A 91 8.61 -4.81 -5.26
N ILE A 92 8.48 -3.61 -5.85
CA ILE A 92 7.73 -2.54 -5.17
C ILE A 92 6.25 -2.90 -5.30
N VAL A 93 5.56 -3.03 -4.17
CA VAL A 93 4.17 -3.51 -4.16
C VAL A 93 3.20 -2.46 -4.64
N ASP A 94 3.27 -1.32 -4.02
CA ASP A 94 2.47 -0.12 -4.24
C ASP A 94 3.23 1.09 -3.70
N MET A 95 2.66 2.28 -3.84
CA MET A 95 3.42 3.48 -3.53
C MET A 95 2.57 4.50 -2.76
N PRO A 96 2.96 4.87 -1.54
CA PRO A 96 2.38 6.03 -0.90
C PRO A 96 2.71 7.29 -1.68
N PHE A 97 1.76 8.23 -1.76
CA PHE A 97 1.95 9.53 -2.36
C PHE A 97 1.42 10.63 -1.45
N TYR A 98 1.91 11.84 -1.65
CA TYR A 98 1.29 13.04 -1.09
C TYR A 98 0.82 13.92 -2.24
N MET A 99 -0.22 14.74 -2.03
CA MET A 99 -0.78 15.58 -3.10
C MET A 99 0.27 16.42 -3.83
N LYS A 100 1.37 16.84 -3.12
CA LYS A 100 2.51 17.54 -3.74
C LYS A 100 3.29 16.70 -4.76
N THR A 101 3.33 15.37 -4.62
CA THR A 101 4.05 14.49 -5.56
C THR A 101 3.30 14.25 -6.86
N VAL A 102 2.00 14.50 -6.85
CA VAL A 102 1.11 14.42 -8.02
C VAL A 102 0.68 15.81 -8.52
N ALA A 103 1.34 16.87 -8.02
CA ALA A 103 1.16 18.22 -8.52
C ALA A 103 1.70 18.36 -9.96
N PRO A 104 1.24 19.32 -10.76
CA PRO A 104 1.61 19.47 -12.17
C PRO A 104 3.11 19.42 -12.45
N ASP A 105 3.93 19.99 -11.55
CA ASP A 105 5.38 20.09 -11.73
C ASP A 105 6.14 18.78 -11.39
N SER A 106 5.51 17.84 -10.70
CA SER A 106 6.13 16.59 -10.22
C SER A 106 5.47 15.32 -10.75
N ILE A 107 4.27 15.41 -11.30
CA ILE A 107 3.46 14.26 -11.70
C ILE A 107 4.16 13.38 -12.76
N ASN A 108 4.85 13.96 -13.73
CA ASN A 108 5.52 13.20 -14.78
C ASN A 108 6.61 12.30 -14.21
N ARG A 109 7.45 12.84 -13.31
CA ARG A 109 8.49 12.06 -12.62
C ARG A 109 7.88 10.93 -11.79
N PHE A 110 6.77 11.19 -11.14
CA PHE A 110 6.07 10.20 -10.35
C PHE A 110 5.46 9.08 -11.22
N LEU A 111 4.86 9.43 -12.35
CA LEU A 111 4.34 8.47 -13.33
C LEU A 111 5.45 7.63 -13.95
N GLU A 112 6.58 8.23 -14.33
CA GLU A 112 7.75 7.51 -14.82
C GLU A 112 8.24 6.49 -13.81
N PHE A 113 8.30 6.86 -12.53
CA PHE A 113 8.62 5.94 -11.44
C PHE A 113 7.62 4.78 -11.36
N CYS A 114 6.32 5.08 -11.35
CA CYS A 114 5.28 4.06 -11.30
C CYS A 114 5.36 3.09 -12.48
N HIS A 115 5.59 3.59 -13.68
CA HIS A 115 5.76 2.76 -14.88
C HIS A 115 7.01 1.89 -14.82
N ARG A 116 8.14 2.47 -14.44
CA ARG A 116 9.41 1.74 -14.35
C ARG A 116 9.31 0.55 -13.40
N PHE A 117 8.71 0.75 -12.24
CA PHE A 117 8.58 -0.27 -11.20
C PHE A 117 7.26 -1.05 -11.26
N LYS A 118 6.44 -0.86 -12.32
CA LYS A 118 5.17 -1.57 -12.55
C LYS A 118 4.16 -1.40 -11.41
N ILE A 119 4.14 -0.22 -10.80
CA ILE A 119 3.22 0.12 -9.73
C ILE A 119 1.84 0.37 -10.33
N SER A 120 0.84 -0.37 -9.88
CA SER A 120 -0.55 -0.27 -10.34
C SER A 120 -1.52 0.25 -9.29
N PHE A 121 -1.02 0.51 -8.08
CA PHE A 121 -1.78 1.09 -6.98
C PHE A 121 -0.94 2.11 -6.22
N ILE A 122 -1.52 3.27 -5.98
CA ILE A 122 -0.95 4.32 -5.16
C ILE A 122 -1.99 4.78 -4.14
N PHE A 123 -1.55 5.24 -2.98
CA PHE A 123 -2.47 5.66 -1.92
C PHE A 123 -1.92 6.88 -1.17
N GLU A 124 -2.83 7.73 -0.70
CA GLU A 124 -2.47 8.76 0.25
C GLU A 124 -2.33 8.13 1.64
N PRO A 125 -1.16 8.26 2.30
CA PRO A 125 -0.90 7.52 3.52
C PRO A 125 -1.45 8.20 4.78
N TYR A 126 -1.74 9.50 4.72
CA TYR A 126 -2.15 10.25 5.91
C TYR A 126 -2.69 11.63 5.54
N THR A 127 -3.86 11.97 6.08
CA THR A 127 -4.37 13.35 6.09
C THR A 127 -5.21 13.60 7.33
N LYS A 128 -5.53 14.85 7.61
CA LYS A 128 -6.31 15.22 8.78
C LYS A 128 -7.08 16.51 8.53
N PHE A 129 -8.39 16.45 8.77
CA PHE A 129 -9.29 17.60 8.65
C PHE A 129 -10.13 17.76 9.91
N ALA A 130 -10.67 18.97 10.09
CA ALA A 130 -11.44 19.33 11.27
C ALA A 130 -12.96 19.17 11.10
N THR A 131 -13.46 18.98 9.85
CA THR A 131 -14.88 18.93 9.53
C THR A 131 -15.22 17.83 8.53
N GLY A 132 -16.47 17.35 8.55
CA GLY A 132 -16.98 16.41 7.56
C GLY A 132 -17.03 16.97 6.13
N THR A 133 -17.24 18.27 6.01
CA THR A 133 -17.20 18.95 4.71
C THR A 133 -15.81 18.90 4.07
N GLU A 134 -14.75 19.08 4.87
CA GLU A 134 -13.37 18.95 4.37
C GLU A 134 -13.05 17.52 3.98
N TRP A 135 -13.47 16.53 4.75
CA TRP A 135 -13.29 15.11 4.43
C TRP A 135 -13.99 14.72 3.14
N ARG A 136 -15.23 15.20 2.93
CA ARG A 136 -15.97 14.96 1.69
C ARG A 136 -15.26 15.58 0.49
N ARG A 137 -14.87 16.86 0.60
CA ARG A 137 -14.13 17.53 -0.47
C ARG A 137 -12.84 16.79 -0.82
N HIS A 138 -12.10 16.36 0.18
CA HIS A 138 -10.85 15.62 -0.03
C HIS A 138 -11.09 14.25 -0.69
N ALA A 139 -12.13 13.54 -0.31
CA ALA A 139 -12.54 12.31 -0.96
C ALA A 139 -12.88 12.52 -2.45
N ASP A 140 -13.58 13.62 -2.77
CA ASP A 140 -13.88 14.01 -4.16
C ASP A 140 -12.61 14.37 -4.94
N GLU A 141 -11.63 15.05 -4.32
CA GLU A 141 -10.31 15.36 -4.91
C GLU A 141 -9.53 14.08 -5.23
N LEU A 142 -9.51 13.10 -4.31
CA LEU A 142 -8.89 11.81 -4.54
C LEU A 142 -9.58 11.00 -5.64
N MET A 143 -10.91 11.06 -5.73
CA MET A 143 -11.66 10.42 -6.81
C MET A 143 -11.39 11.07 -8.16
N ALA A 144 -11.31 12.40 -8.20
CA ALA A 144 -10.92 13.12 -9.42
C ALA A 144 -9.48 12.76 -9.87
N LEU A 145 -8.57 12.54 -8.91
CA LEU A 145 -7.24 12.05 -9.18
C LEU A 145 -7.29 10.60 -9.70
N ALA A 146 -8.12 9.73 -9.10
CA ALA A 146 -8.28 8.34 -9.52
C ALA A 146 -8.74 8.24 -10.98
N GLU A 147 -9.69 9.06 -11.41
CA GLU A 147 -10.12 9.09 -12.83
C GLU A 147 -8.97 9.51 -13.77
N LYS A 148 -8.12 10.46 -13.37
CA LYS A 148 -6.94 10.84 -14.17
C LYS A 148 -5.91 9.72 -14.27
N PHE A 149 -5.62 9.03 -13.17
CA PHE A 149 -4.62 7.98 -13.11
C PHE A 149 -5.07 6.67 -13.76
N LYS A 150 -6.38 6.48 -13.92
CA LYS A 150 -6.96 5.34 -14.63
C LYS A 150 -6.43 5.20 -16.08
N ALA A 151 -6.17 6.32 -16.76
CA ALA A 151 -5.58 6.32 -18.11
C ALA A 151 -4.16 5.73 -18.14
N TYR A 152 -3.47 5.70 -17.00
CA TYR A 152 -2.13 5.12 -16.84
C TYR A 152 -2.15 3.71 -16.25
N GLY A 153 -3.33 3.12 -16.05
CA GLY A 153 -3.48 1.81 -15.42
C GLY A 153 -3.17 1.82 -13.92
N ILE A 154 -3.17 2.98 -13.28
CA ILE A 154 -2.86 3.16 -11.87
C ILE A 154 -4.14 3.45 -11.10
N ARG A 155 -4.41 2.65 -10.07
CA ARG A 155 -5.50 2.86 -9.12
C ARG A 155 -5.04 3.82 -8.02
N VAL A 156 -5.89 4.73 -7.62
CA VAL A 156 -5.66 5.65 -6.49
C VAL A 156 -6.52 5.24 -5.31
N GLY A 157 -5.98 5.33 -4.11
CA GLY A 157 -6.70 5.01 -2.89
C GLY A 157 -6.19 5.75 -1.68
N TYR A 158 -6.53 5.22 -0.52
CA TYR A 158 -6.17 5.76 0.77
C TYR A 158 -5.72 4.66 1.73
N HIS A 159 -4.82 4.99 2.67
CA HIS A 159 -4.41 4.15 3.76
C HIS A 159 -4.87 4.77 5.08
N ASN A 160 -5.58 4.01 5.90
CA ASN A 160 -6.17 4.48 7.13
C ASN A 160 -5.26 4.35 8.35
N HIS A 161 -5.46 5.27 9.29
CA HIS A 161 -4.97 5.19 10.66
C HIS A 161 -6.15 5.13 11.65
N GLN A 162 -5.86 5.19 12.94
CA GLN A 162 -6.89 5.12 13.97
C GLN A 162 -7.81 6.35 14.00
N HIS A 163 -7.28 7.52 13.65
CA HIS A 163 -8.05 8.76 13.78
C HIS A 163 -9.21 8.83 12.79
N GLU A 164 -9.10 8.23 11.60
CA GLU A 164 -10.19 8.16 10.63
C GLU A 164 -11.36 7.28 11.08
N LEU A 165 -11.16 6.47 12.12
CA LEU A 165 -12.19 5.63 12.70
C LEU A 165 -12.72 6.16 14.03
N ARG A 166 -11.90 6.96 14.76
CA ARG A 166 -12.26 7.49 16.09
C ARG A 166 -12.97 8.83 16.04
N GLN A 167 -12.68 9.64 15.04
CA GLN A 167 -13.35 10.92 14.85
C GLN A 167 -14.71 10.73 14.18
N HIS A 168 -15.64 11.62 14.51
CA HIS A 168 -16.97 11.63 13.92
C HIS A 168 -17.36 13.06 13.54
N PHE A 169 -17.88 13.21 12.33
CA PHE A 169 -18.40 14.45 11.78
C PHE A 169 -19.76 14.16 11.11
N ASP A 170 -20.80 14.87 11.47
CA ASP A 170 -22.15 14.69 10.91
C ASP A 170 -22.62 13.21 10.95
N GLY A 171 -22.28 12.48 12.03
CA GLY A 171 -22.66 11.09 12.22
C GLY A 171 -21.83 10.05 11.45
N LYS A 172 -20.78 10.46 10.72
CA LYS A 172 -19.87 9.58 9.98
C LYS A 172 -18.44 9.71 10.44
N THR A 173 -17.68 8.63 10.33
CA THR A 173 -16.23 8.66 10.49
C THR A 173 -15.56 9.17 9.21
N PRO A 174 -14.35 9.76 9.30
CA PRO A 174 -13.51 10.06 8.13
C PRO A 174 -13.37 8.89 7.16
N LEU A 175 -13.16 7.68 7.65
CA LEU A 175 -13.05 6.49 6.80
C LEU A 175 -14.34 6.21 6.02
N GLU A 176 -15.51 6.52 6.60
CA GLU A 176 -16.79 6.37 5.91
C GLU A 176 -16.99 7.41 4.80
N TYR A 177 -16.47 8.63 4.94
CA TYR A 177 -16.47 9.59 3.81
C TYR A 177 -15.66 9.08 2.61
N LEU A 178 -14.47 8.53 2.87
CA LEU A 178 -13.60 7.94 1.84
C LEU A 178 -14.23 6.70 1.20
N TYR A 179 -14.85 5.86 2.03
CA TYR A 179 -15.60 4.68 1.58
C TYR A 179 -16.79 5.05 0.68
N ASP A 180 -17.59 6.02 1.08
CA ASP A 180 -18.81 6.43 0.36
C ASP A 180 -18.46 7.06 -0.99
N ALA A 181 -17.32 7.73 -1.10
CA ALA A 181 -16.79 8.24 -2.37
C ALA A 181 -16.39 7.12 -3.36
N GLY A 182 -16.19 5.91 -2.89
CA GLY A 182 -15.83 4.77 -3.76
C GLY A 182 -14.34 4.50 -3.90
N LEU A 183 -13.48 5.13 -3.07
CA LEU A 183 -12.02 4.96 -3.12
C LEU A 183 -11.59 3.52 -2.88
N ALA A 184 -10.51 3.11 -3.53
CA ALA A 184 -9.76 1.92 -3.16
C ALA A 184 -9.05 2.16 -1.83
N MET A 185 -8.78 1.08 -1.09
CA MET A 185 -8.14 1.18 0.23
C MET A 185 -6.97 0.21 0.32
N GLU A 186 -5.83 0.70 0.78
CA GLU A 186 -4.89 -0.14 1.51
C GLU A 186 -5.37 -0.16 2.95
N LEU A 187 -6.16 -1.18 3.31
CA LEU A 187 -6.74 -1.22 4.65
C LEU A 187 -5.68 -1.65 5.67
N ASP A 188 -5.36 -0.76 6.62
CA ASP A 188 -4.55 -1.12 7.79
C ASP A 188 -5.43 -1.80 8.84
N VAL A 189 -5.31 -3.11 8.93
CA VAL A 189 -6.12 -3.94 9.84
C VAL A 189 -5.76 -3.74 11.31
N GLY A 190 -4.50 -3.40 11.59
CA GLY A 190 -4.04 -3.08 12.94
C GLY A 190 -4.62 -1.76 13.45
N HIS A 191 -4.59 -0.73 12.63
CA HIS A 191 -5.18 0.56 12.99
C HIS A 191 -6.70 0.46 13.15
N VAL A 192 -7.40 -0.34 12.34
CA VAL A 192 -8.82 -0.64 12.55
C VAL A 192 -9.03 -1.29 13.92
N LYS A 193 -8.26 -2.33 14.24
CA LYS A 193 -8.35 -3.04 15.53
C LYS A 193 -8.06 -2.12 16.70
N LEU A 194 -6.99 -1.34 16.63
CA LEU A 194 -6.58 -0.39 17.66
C LEU A 194 -7.57 0.79 17.83
N ALA A 195 -8.36 1.09 16.80
CA ALA A 195 -9.46 2.04 16.90
C ALA A 195 -10.68 1.47 17.67
N GLY A 196 -10.68 0.17 17.96
CA GLY A 196 -11.81 -0.52 18.61
C GLY A 196 -12.84 -1.05 17.61
N ASP A 197 -12.52 -1.07 16.31
CA ASP A 197 -13.40 -1.54 15.26
C ASP A 197 -12.99 -2.94 14.73
N ASN A 198 -13.75 -3.50 13.81
CA ASN A 198 -13.58 -4.85 13.29
C ASN A 198 -12.99 -4.81 11.86
N PRO A 199 -11.73 -5.23 11.65
CA PRO A 199 -11.11 -5.23 10.34
C PRO A 199 -11.80 -6.16 9.34
N ILE A 200 -12.40 -7.27 9.80
CA ILE A 200 -13.11 -8.21 8.93
C ILE A 200 -14.35 -7.54 8.34
N ARG A 201 -15.11 -6.82 9.15
CA ARG A 201 -16.27 -6.05 8.69
C ARG A 201 -15.89 -5.01 7.63
N TRP A 202 -14.76 -4.33 7.80
CA TRP A 202 -14.26 -3.36 6.83
C TRP A 202 -13.79 -4.02 5.53
N LEU A 203 -13.11 -5.17 5.62
CA LEU A 203 -12.70 -5.95 4.44
C LEU A 203 -13.92 -6.41 3.62
N GLU A 204 -14.97 -6.90 4.28
CA GLU A 204 -16.22 -7.27 3.62
C GLU A 204 -16.92 -6.07 2.97
N LYS A 205 -17.02 -4.95 3.69
CA LYS A 205 -17.61 -3.70 3.20
C LYS A 205 -16.88 -3.15 1.98
N LEU A 206 -15.55 -3.31 1.92
CA LEU A 206 -14.66 -2.84 0.86
C LEU A 206 -14.44 -3.88 -0.27
N ALA A 207 -15.21 -4.95 -0.35
CA ALA A 207 -15.01 -6.01 -1.33
C ALA A 207 -14.79 -5.47 -2.75
N GLY A 208 -13.72 -5.94 -3.43
CA GLY A 208 -13.30 -5.47 -4.75
C GLY A 208 -12.50 -4.16 -4.76
N ARG A 209 -12.35 -3.48 -3.63
CA ARG A 209 -11.66 -2.20 -3.49
C ARG A 209 -10.40 -2.26 -2.60
N VAL A 210 -9.94 -3.44 -2.21
CA VAL A 210 -8.75 -3.66 -1.37
C VAL A 210 -7.64 -4.32 -2.20
N PRO A 211 -6.76 -3.56 -2.88
CA PRO A 211 -5.64 -4.14 -3.63
C PRO A 211 -4.58 -4.76 -2.71
N SER A 212 -4.34 -4.13 -1.57
CA SER A 212 -3.42 -4.53 -0.51
C SER A 212 -3.99 -4.25 0.88
N ILE A 213 -3.49 -4.95 1.88
CA ILE A 213 -3.71 -4.64 3.28
C ILE A 213 -2.38 -4.30 3.95
N HIS A 214 -2.38 -3.38 4.92
CA HIS A 214 -1.32 -3.34 5.91
C HIS A 214 -1.60 -4.39 6.97
N ALA A 215 -0.74 -5.39 7.00
CA ALA A 215 -0.75 -6.43 8.01
C ALA A 215 0.05 -5.93 9.23
N LYS A 216 -0.61 -5.09 10.01
CA LYS A 216 -0.09 -4.48 11.22
C LYS A 216 -0.68 -5.19 12.43
N PRO A 217 0.11 -5.48 13.50
CA PRO A 217 -0.43 -6.04 14.73
C PRO A 217 -1.55 -5.17 15.31
N GLY A 218 -2.58 -5.80 15.83
CA GLY A 218 -3.67 -5.14 16.56
C GLY A 218 -3.30 -4.82 18.01
N GLY A 219 -2.03 -4.58 18.26
CA GLY A 219 -1.33 -4.41 19.54
C GLY A 219 -0.06 -5.26 19.55
N GLY A 220 0.87 -4.97 20.47
CA GLY A 220 2.18 -5.64 20.51
C GLY A 220 3.12 -5.21 19.39
N ASP A 221 4.22 -5.94 19.23
CA ASP A 221 5.36 -5.55 18.39
C ASP A 221 5.40 -6.29 17.04
N SER A 222 4.81 -7.48 16.96
CA SER A 222 4.84 -8.34 15.77
C SER A 222 3.51 -9.06 15.54
N ILE A 223 3.26 -9.46 14.31
CA ILE A 223 2.08 -10.27 13.92
C ILE A 223 2.08 -11.58 14.70
N GLY A 224 0.98 -11.88 15.39
CA GLY A 224 0.81 -13.06 16.23
C GLY A 224 1.68 -13.06 17.48
N GLY A 225 2.35 -11.95 17.79
CA GLY A 225 3.12 -11.77 19.03
C GLY A 225 2.25 -11.44 20.23
N GLU A 226 2.88 -11.27 21.39
CA GLU A 226 2.18 -10.89 22.61
C GLU A 226 1.46 -9.55 22.44
N GLY A 227 0.19 -9.50 22.81
CA GLY A 227 -0.67 -8.33 22.68
C GLY A 227 -1.31 -8.12 21.32
N ASP A 228 -0.99 -8.91 20.30
CA ASP A 228 -1.67 -8.83 19.00
C ASP A 228 -3.08 -9.45 19.10
N ALA A 229 -4.09 -8.62 18.94
CA ALA A 229 -5.49 -8.99 19.09
C ALA A 229 -6.20 -9.29 17.74
N ASN A 230 -5.47 -9.40 16.63
CA ASN A 230 -6.01 -9.70 15.32
C ASN A 230 -6.25 -11.21 15.12
N ASP A 231 -7.41 -11.57 14.54
CA ASP A 231 -7.64 -12.92 13.99
C ASP A 231 -7.07 -13.00 12.57
N TRP A 232 -5.80 -13.37 12.47
CA TRP A 232 -5.08 -13.38 11.19
C TRP A 232 -5.65 -14.37 10.19
N LYS A 233 -6.17 -15.52 10.64
CA LYS A 233 -6.79 -16.51 9.73
C LYS A 233 -8.04 -15.92 9.08
N ALA A 234 -8.90 -15.30 9.86
CA ALA A 234 -10.10 -14.66 9.33
C ALA A 234 -9.76 -13.42 8.48
N ILE A 235 -8.77 -12.62 8.88
CA ILE A 235 -8.31 -11.45 8.11
C ILE A 235 -7.80 -11.87 6.74
N PHE A 236 -6.86 -12.81 6.64
CA PHE A 236 -6.32 -13.24 5.34
C PHE A 236 -7.37 -13.92 4.46
N SER A 237 -8.27 -14.73 5.05
CA SER A 237 -9.38 -15.33 4.32
C SER A 237 -10.31 -14.28 3.74
N THR A 238 -10.67 -13.26 4.52
CA THR A 238 -11.58 -12.20 4.07
C THR A 238 -10.89 -11.25 3.09
N ALA A 239 -9.64 -10.88 3.34
CA ALA A 239 -8.86 -10.01 2.45
C ALA A 239 -8.71 -10.63 1.04
N ALA A 240 -8.46 -11.95 0.95
CA ALA A 240 -8.41 -12.65 -0.33
C ALA A 240 -9.73 -12.54 -1.11
N LYS A 241 -10.87 -12.72 -0.43
CA LYS A 241 -12.22 -12.57 -1.00
C LYS A 241 -12.50 -11.11 -1.40
N SER A 242 -11.95 -10.14 -0.66
CA SER A 242 -12.10 -8.71 -0.94
C SER A 242 -11.20 -8.21 -2.07
N GLY A 243 -10.34 -9.08 -2.63
CA GLY A 243 -9.53 -8.79 -3.80
C GLY A 243 -8.06 -8.44 -3.51
N ALA A 244 -7.63 -8.53 -2.25
CA ALA A 244 -6.24 -8.26 -1.87
C ALA A 244 -5.28 -9.25 -2.55
N ARG A 245 -4.17 -8.71 -3.08
CA ARG A 245 -3.08 -9.47 -3.68
C ARG A 245 -1.82 -9.42 -2.83
N TRP A 246 -1.74 -8.45 -1.94
CA TRP A 246 -0.61 -8.21 -1.08
C TRP A 246 -1.04 -7.94 0.35
N ALA A 247 -0.22 -8.41 1.28
CA ALA A 247 -0.26 -8.03 2.68
C ALA A 247 1.11 -7.43 3.03
N ILE A 248 1.12 -6.19 3.43
CA ILE A 248 2.33 -5.43 3.75
C ILE A 248 2.50 -5.44 5.25
N VAL A 249 3.48 -6.20 5.72
CA VAL A 249 3.82 -6.24 7.15
C VAL A 249 4.35 -4.90 7.59
N GLU A 250 3.75 -4.33 8.61
CA GLU A 250 4.22 -3.11 9.25
C GLU A 250 4.29 -3.30 10.77
N CYS A 251 5.49 -3.15 11.32
CA CYS A 251 5.76 -3.19 12.74
C CYS A 251 6.22 -1.79 13.19
N GLU A 252 5.38 -1.07 13.91
CA GLU A 252 5.67 0.27 14.46
C GLU A 252 6.10 0.16 15.92
N THR A 253 7.20 -0.52 16.17
CA THR A 253 7.75 -0.59 17.52
C THR A 253 8.67 0.59 17.80
N ARG A 254 8.90 0.89 19.07
CA ARG A 254 9.90 1.91 19.47
C ARG A 254 11.31 1.56 19.02
N ARG A 255 11.54 0.29 18.67
CA ARG A 255 12.84 -0.23 18.24
C ARG A 255 12.97 -0.29 16.73
N ASN A 256 11.87 -0.35 15.97
CA ASN A 256 11.83 -0.57 14.52
C ASN A 256 12.85 -1.65 14.11
N THR A 257 12.80 -2.82 14.75
CA THR A 257 13.84 -3.82 14.63
C THR A 257 13.48 -4.86 13.58
N TYR A 258 14.50 -5.34 12.92
CA TYR A 258 14.40 -6.48 12.02
C TYR A 258 13.79 -7.73 12.70
N ALA A 259 13.97 -7.89 14.02
CA ALA A 259 13.42 -9.00 14.79
C ALA A 259 11.89 -9.08 14.72
N ASP A 260 11.19 -7.92 14.67
CA ASP A 260 9.74 -7.90 14.65
C ASP A 260 9.17 -8.37 13.30
N VAL A 261 9.82 -7.99 12.19
CA VAL A 261 9.44 -8.48 10.86
C VAL A 261 9.83 -9.95 10.67
N GLU A 262 10.92 -10.42 11.28
CA GLU A 262 11.31 -11.82 11.31
C GLU A 262 10.29 -12.68 12.08
N ALA A 263 9.88 -12.25 13.27
CA ALA A 263 8.85 -12.91 14.07
C ALA A 263 7.50 -12.93 13.34
N SER A 264 7.10 -11.81 12.72
CA SER A 264 5.88 -11.71 11.92
C SER A 264 5.88 -12.71 10.75
N MET A 265 6.97 -12.80 10.01
CA MET A 265 7.08 -13.76 8.91
C MET A 265 7.08 -15.22 9.41
N ALA A 266 7.73 -15.50 10.54
CA ALA A 266 7.71 -16.83 11.14
C ALA A 266 6.29 -17.26 11.54
N PHE A 267 5.52 -16.36 12.15
CA PHE A 267 4.11 -16.58 12.47
C PHE A 267 3.28 -16.86 11.21
N LEU A 268 3.40 -16.01 10.19
CA LEU A 268 2.64 -16.17 8.93
C LEU A 268 2.95 -17.52 8.25
N LYS A 269 4.18 -17.97 8.27
CA LYS A 269 4.57 -19.30 7.76
C LYS A 269 3.93 -20.44 8.55
N GLY A 270 3.74 -20.27 9.84
CA GLY A 270 3.06 -21.24 10.70
C GLY A 270 1.54 -21.30 10.53
N MET A 271 0.95 -20.40 9.77
CA MET A 271 -0.49 -20.38 9.50
C MET A 271 -0.95 -21.33 8.37
N GLN A 272 -0.01 -21.91 7.63
CA GLN A 272 -0.28 -22.86 6.52
C GLN A 272 -0.72 -24.24 6.99
#